data_a2ac736df74f68a4471ad24753bf8db9
#
_entry.id   a2ac736df74f68a4471ad24753bf8db9
#
_cell.length_a   1.000
_cell.length_b   1.000
_cell.length_c   1.000
_cell.angle_alpha   90.00
_cell.angle_beta   90.00
_cell.angle_gamma   90.00
#
_symmetry.space_group_name_H-M   'P 1'
#
loop_
_entity.id
_entity.type
_entity.pdbx_description
1 polymer ?
#
loop_
_entity_poly.entity_id
_entity_poly.type
_entity_poly.pdbx_seq_one_letter_code
_entity_poly.pdbx_strand_id
1 'polypeptide(L)'
;MKNFKNNISKQSRQFELFDSSINTSTNLQHSNNLKVKSETIMIWRNKIYAHQSKISEANGNKICQQSIINDTDSFDDKEIDPFLLQPLSLSFWRADKYVHDGPAMYFVIDTMKDSKIILYIGETTSANKRWKGYHDCKNYLSNYKETLASNNLSSHQDIRFFLDVPKEVKLRRKLEQKLIYLWLPPFNKETRNRWSTTFTNN
;
A
#
# COMPACT_ATOMS: atom_id res chain seq x y z
N MET A 1 2.86 -31.80 -50.57
CA MET A 1 2.86 -31.94 -49.10
C MET A 1 3.36 -30.66 -48.50
N LYS A 2 2.48 -29.82 -47.97
CA LYS A 2 2.80 -28.55 -47.33
C LYS A 2 2.39 -28.65 -45.83
N ASN A 3 3.38 -28.60 -44.97
CA ASN A 3 3.19 -28.62 -43.52
C ASN A 3 2.69 -27.25 -43.04
N PHE A 4 1.47 -27.19 -42.52
CA PHE A 4 0.97 -26.08 -41.74
C PHE A 4 1.48 -26.20 -40.30
N LYS A 5 2.33 -25.27 -39.89
CA LYS A 5 2.70 -25.06 -38.49
C LYS A 5 1.63 -24.20 -37.80
N ASN A 6 0.91 -24.80 -36.88
CA ASN A 6 -0.02 -24.09 -36.00
C ASN A 6 0.78 -23.26 -34.99
N ASN A 7 0.70 -21.94 -35.11
CA ASN A 7 1.12 -21.01 -34.06
C ASN A 7 -0.02 -20.92 -33.03
N ILE A 8 0.17 -21.58 -31.88
CA ILE A 8 -0.70 -21.36 -30.73
C ILE A 8 -0.16 -20.14 -29.98
N SER A 9 -0.84 -19.01 -30.13
CA SER A 9 -0.61 -17.82 -29.33
C SER A 9 -1.01 -18.10 -27.87
N LYS A 10 -0.04 -18.09 -26.98
CA LYS A 10 -0.30 -18.09 -25.55
C LYS A 10 -0.88 -16.74 -25.14
N GLN A 11 -2.18 -16.64 -25.08
CA GLN A 11 -2.87 -15.56 -24.38
C GLN A 11 -2.64 -15.74 -22.86
N SER A 12 -1.85 -14.88 -22.28
CA SER A 12 -1.72 -14.78 -20.82
C SER A 12 -3.04 -14.22 -20.27
N ARG A 13 -3.80 -15.05 -19.56
CA ARG A 13 -4.99 -14.63 -18.83
C ARG A 13 -4.55 -13.79 -17.65
N GLN A 14 -4.79 -12.49 -17.75
CA GLN A 14 -4.63 -11.56 -16.67
C GLN A 14 -5.86 -11.66 -15.77
N PHE A 15 -5.70 -12.18 -14.55
CA PHE A 15 -6.78 -12.21 -13.57
C PHE A 15 -7.10 -10.78 -13.12
N GLU A 16 -8.34 -10.34 -13.33
CA GLU A 16 -8.83 -9.05 -12.87
C GLU A 16 -9.14 -9.13 -11.37
N LEU A 17 -8.33 -8.45 -10.57
CA LEU A 17 -8.38 -8.46 -9.09
C LEU A 17 -9.57 -7.67 -8.49
N PHE A 18 -10.43 -7.06 -9.31
CA PHE A 18 -11.45 -6.12 -8.83
C PHE A 18 -12.82 -6.25 -9.51
N ASP A 19 -13.15 -7.41 -10.07
CA ASP A 19 -14.50 -7.63 -10.63
C ASP A 19 -15.41 -8.27 -9.57
N SER A 20 -16.47 -7.55 -9.19
CA SER A 20 -17.40 -7.92 -8.11
C SER A 20 -18.52 -8.87 -8.56
N SER A 21 -18.36 -9.56 -9.69
CA SER A 21 -19.36 -10.48 -10.21
C SER A 21 -18.76 -11.73 -10.83
N ILE A 22 -18.31 -12.68 -10.01
CA ILE A 22 -18.22 -14.08 -10.43
C ILE A 22 -18.60 -14.98 -9.26
N ASN A 23 -19.83 -15.46 -9.28
CA ASN A 23 -20.24 -16.70 -8.61
C ASN A 23 -19.66 -17.85 -9.41
N THR A 24 -18.59 -18.46 -8.94
CA THR A 24 -18.14 -19.76 -9.40
C THR A 24 -17.78 -20.62 -8.20
N SER A 25 -18.63 -21.59 -7.94
CA SER A 25 -18.36 -22.71 -7.04
C SER A 25 -17.24 -23.54 -7.63
N THR A 26 -16.01 -23.32 -7.19
CA THR A 26 -14.91 -24.24 -7.40
C THR A 26 -14.45 -24.76 -6.06
N ASN A 27 -14.59 -26.08 -5.86
CA ASN A 27 -14.02 -26.84 -4.75
C ASN A 27 -12.51 -26.64 -4.73
N LEU A 28 -12.03 -25.68 -3.96
CA LEU A 28 -10.62 -25.52 -3.61
C LEU A 28 -10.37 -26.33 -2.33
N GLN A 29 -9.47 -27.30 -2.44
CA GLN A 29 -8.96 -28.08 -1.32
C GLN A 29 -8.54 -27.14 -0.18
N HIS A 30 -9.14 -27.34 0.99
CA HIS A 30 -8.85 -26.65 2.23
C HIS A 30 -7.38 -26.89 2.62
N SER A 31 -6.51 -25.92 2.35
CA SER A 31 -5.38 -25.71 3.22
C SER A 31 -5.94 -25.21 4.56
N ASN A 32 -5.51 -25.81 5.67
CA ASN A 32 -5.86 -25.44 7.04
C ASN A 32 -5.35 -24.01 7.35
N ASN A 33 -5.96 -22.99 6.77
CA ASN A 33 -5.80 -21.62 7.19
C ASN A 33 -6.54 -21.46 8.52
N LEU A 34 -5.80 -21.44 9.61
CA LEU A 34 -6.27 -21.00 10.91
C LEU A 34 -7.01 -19.68 10.74
N LYS A 35 -8.33 -19.72 10.84
CA LYS A 35 -9.20 -18.56 10.65
C LYS A 35 -8.83 -17.52 11.69
N VAL A 36 -8.12 -16.46 11.27
CA VAL A 36 -7.70 -15.38 12.18
C VAL A 36 -8.96 -14.75 12.75
N LYS A 37 -9.08 -14.73 14.07
CA LYS A 37 -10.26 -14.19 14.78
C LYS A 37 -10.34 -12.67 14.60
N SER A 38 -11.54 -12.12 14.46
CA SER A 38 -11.80 -10.67 14.34
C SER A 38 -11.12 -9.85 15.44
N GLU A 39 -11.14 -10.34 16.65
CA GLU A 39 -10.49 -9.71 17.81
C GLU A 39 -8.96 -9.56 17.62
N THR A 40 -8.30 -10.63 17.12
CA THR A 40 -6.85 -10.59 16.84
C THR A 40 -6.52 -9.55 15.77
N ILE A 41 -7.35 -9.44 14.73
CA ILE A 41 -7.18 -8.43 13.68
C ILE A 41 -7.35 -7.03 14.26
N MET A 42 -8.36 -6.81 15.09
CA MET A 42 -8.61 -5.51 15.73
C MET A 42 -7.46 -5.10 16.66
N ILE A 43 -6.95 -6.01 17.48
CA ILE A 43 -5.79 -5.76 18.33
C ILE A 43 -4.57 -5.39 17.48
N TRP A 44 -4.32 -6.12 16.40
CA TRP A 44 -3.23 -5.85 15.48
C TRP A 44 -3.36 -4.46 14.83
N ARG A 45 -4.53 -4.10 14.29
CA ARG A 45 -4.83 -2.78 13.71
C ARG A 45 -4.62 -1.66 14.73
N ASN A 46 -5.12 -1.83 15.96
CA ASN A 46 -5.01 -0.84 17.02
C ASN A 46 -3.56 -0.61 17.47
N LYS A 47 -2.71 -1.63 17.49
CA LYS A 47 -1.27 -1.47 17.79
C LYS A 47 -0.56 -0.61 16.72
N ILE A 48 -0.87 -0.84 15.44
CA ILE A 48 -0.31 -0.06 14.34
C ILE A 48 -0.81 1.38 14.43
N TYR A 49 -2.10 1.57 14.60
CA TYR A 49 -2.72 2.90 14.77
C TYR A 49 -2.10 3.67 15.94
N ALA A 50 -1.95 3.06 17.09
CA ALA A 50 -1.37 3.70 18.27
C ALA A 50 0.10 4.14 18.06
N HIS A 51 0.85 3.46 17.19
CA HIS A 51 2.18 3.89 16.78
C HIS A 51 2.13 5.06 15.81
N GLN A 52 1.33 4.94 14.76
CA GLN A 52 1.32 5.90 13.65
C GLN A 52 0.62 7.22 14.02
N SER A 53 -0.40 7.20 14.89
CA SER A 53 -1.05 8.42 15.38
C SER A 53 -0.10 9.30 16.18
N LYS A 54 0.79 8.72 17.01
CA LYS A 54 1.81 9.49 17.74
C LYS A 54 2.77 10.23 16.81
N ILE A 55 3.09 9.65 15.66
CA ILE A 55 3.97 10.26 14.67
C ILE A 55 3.23 11.41 13.97
N SER A 56 1.98 11.19 13.56
CA SER A 56 1.16 12.22 12.94
C SER A 56 0.94 13.42 13.88
N GLU A 57 0.63 13.17 15.14
CA GLU A 57 0.47 14.22 16.17
C GLU A 57 1.78 15.00 16.39
N ALA A 58 2.92 14.29 16.45
CA ALA A 58 4.23 14.94 16.60
C ALA A 58 4.60 15.80 15.40
N ASN A 59 4.25 15.36 14.18
CA ASN A 59 4.46 16.14 12.96
C ASN A 59 3.53 17.36 12.91
N GLY A 60 2.25 17.21 13.24
CA GLY A 60 1.28 18.31 13.31
C GLY A 60 1.72 19.42 14.27
N ASN A 61 2.27 19.07 15.42
CA ASN A 61 2.78 20.04 16.39
C ASN A 61 4.04 20.76 15.91
N LYS A 62 4.88 20.14 15.06
CA LYS A 62 6.09 20.77 14.49
C LYS A 62 5.78 21.75 13.37
N ILE A 63 4.82 21.48 12.51
CA ILE A 63 4.39 22.38 11.44
C ILE A 63 3.96 23.73 12.00
N CYS A 64 3.39 23.79 13.21
CA CYS A 64 3.08 25.05 13.91
C CYS A 64 4.30 25.80 14.44
N GLN A 65 5.45 25.16 14.61
CA GLN A 65 6.63 25.77 15.24
C GLN A 65 7.78 26.09 14.28
N GLN A 66 7.85 25.47 13.11
CA GLN A 66 9.02 25.56 12.20
C GLN A 66 8.89 26.56 11.05
N SER A 67 7.88 27.42 11.00
CA SER A 67 7.81 28.45 9.95
C SER A 67 8.87 29.59 10.08
N ILE A 68 9.89 29.45 10.95
CA ILE A 68 10.84 30.54 11.25
C ILE A 68 12.31 30.22 10.95
N ILE A 69 12.71 28.99 10.69
CA ILE A 69 14.12 28.67 10.43
C ILE A 69 14.25 27.91 9.12
N ASN A 70 14.61 28.68 8.07
CA ASN A 70 15.09 28.16 6.80
C ASN A 70 16.52 27.66 6.98
N ASP A 71 16.74 26.34 6.90
CA ASP A 71 18.06 25.82 6.53
C ASP A 71 17.90 24.84 5.37
N THR A 72 18.56 25.19 4.30
CA THR A 72 18.50 24.62 2.96
C THR A 72 19.26 23.31 2.92
N ASP A 73 18.71 22.31 2.22
CA ASP A 73 19.34 21.06 1.74
C ASP A 73 19.12 19.74 2.51
N SER A 74 18.37 19.67 3.57
CA SER A 74 17.92 18.38 4.10
C SER A 74 16.42 18.21 3.89
N PHE A 75 16.05 17.35 2.97
CA PHE A 75 14.67 16.88 2.83
C PHE A 75 14.25 16.23 4.16
N ASP A 76 13.47 16.94 4.99
CA ASP A 76 13.07 16.42 6.29
C ASP A 76 11.91 15.43 6.11
N ASP A 77 12.21 14.13 6.26
CA ASP A 77 11.26 13.04 6.23
C ASP A 77 10.14 13.17 7.29
N LYS A 78 10.36 14.01 8.31
CA LYS A 78 9.38 14.28 9.38
C LYS A 78 8.28 15.25 8.97
N GLU A 79 8.44 15.97 7.85
CA GLU A 79 7.44 16.91 7.36
C GLU A 79 6.35 16.24 6.52
N ILE A 80 6.53 14.98 6.12
CA ILE A 80 5.55 14.26 5.30
C ILE A 80 4.54 13.56 6.21
N ASP A 81 3.32 14.09 6.29
CA ASP A 81 2.18 13.37 6.86
C ASP A 81 1.33 12.73 5.75
N PRO A 82 1.42 11.41 5.57
CA PRO A 82 0.66 10.71 4.54
C PRO A 82 -0.87 10.82 4.71
N PHE A 83 -1.36 11.09 5.93
CA PHE A 83 -2.78 11.18 6.21
C PHE A 83 -3.41 12.49 5.70
N LEU A 84 -2.59 13.50 5.37
CA LEU A 84 -3.04 14.77 4.80
C LEU A 84 -3.02 14.77 3.26
N LEU A 85 -2.40 13.78 2.62
CA LEU A 85 -2.34 13.69 1.16
C LEU A 85 -3.70 13.30 0.56
N GLN A 86 -3.94 13.69 -0.70
CA GLN A 86 -5.17 13.40 -1.46
C GLN A 86 -5.36 11.88 -1.65
N PRO A 87 -6.47 11.27 -1.17
CA PRO A 87 -6.75 9.87 -1.40
C PRO A 87 -7.19 9.60 -2.85
N LEU A 88 -6.71 8.51 -3.41
CA LEU A 88 -7.09 7.99 -4.71
C LEU A 88 -7.50 6.52 -4.59
N SER A 89 -8.37 6.06 -5.48
CA SER A 89 -8.69 4.64 -5.58
C SER A 89 -7.44 3.81 -5.90
N LEU A 90 -7.34 2.60 -5.36
CA LEU A 90 -6.30 1.64 -5.73
C LEU A 90 -6.31 1.28 -7.24
N SER A 91 -7.41 1.57 -7.94
CA SER A 91 -7.54 1.41 -9.39
C SER A 91 -7.29 2.71 -10.18
N PHE A 92 -6.69 3.74 -9.58
CA PHE A 92 -6.44 5.06 -10.19
C PHE A 92 -5.82 5.00 -11.58
N TRP A 93 -4.98 4.01 -11.84
CA TRP A 93 -4.29 3.79 -13.12
C TRP A 93 -5.21 3.36 -14.27
N ARG A 94 -6.49 3.05 -13.99
CA ARG A 94 -7.53 2.77 -15.01
C ARG A 94 -8.25 4.03 -15.49
N ALA A 95 -8.05 5.17 -14.81
CA ALA A 95 -8.65 6.44 -15.22
C ALA A 95 -7.94 7.01 -16.45
N ASP A 96 -8.69 7.67 -17.33
CA ASP A 96 -8.15 8.27 -18.57
C ASP A 96 -7.22 9.46 -18.30
N LYS A 97 -7.37 10.11 -17.16
CA LYS A 97 -6.50 11.20 -16.72
C LYS A 97 -5.68 10.77 -15.51
N TYR A 98 -4.37 10.73 -15.68
CA TYR A 98 -3.46 10.51 -14.56
C TYR A 98 -3.23 11.79 -13.80
N VAL A 99 -3.23 11.68 -12.49
CA VAL A 99 -2.90 12.82 -11.61
C VAL A 99 -1.42 13.18 -11.75
N HIS A 100 -0.56 12.15 -11.93
CA HIS A 100 0.88 12.32 -12.08
C HIS A 100 1.53 11.04 -12.62
N ASP A 101 2.44 11.16 -13.57
CA ASP A 101 3.24 10.03 -14.08
C ASP A 101 4.75 10.35 -14.02
N GLY A 102 5.23 10.71 -12.85
CA GLY A 102 6.63 11.00 -12.56
C GLY A 102 7.10 10.32 -11.30
N PRO A 103 8.28 10.71 -10.79
CA PRO A 103 8.78 10.24 -9.51
C PRO A 103 7.83 10.60 -8.38
N ALA A 104 7.59 9.65 -7.48
CA ALA A 104 6.73 9.85 -6.31
C ALA A 104 7.07 8.88 -5.19
N MET A 105 6.75 9.27 -3.96
CA MET A 105 6.47 8.35 -2.87
C MET A 105 4.98 8.03 -2.86
N TYR A 106 4.61 6.78 -2.55
CA TYR A 106 3.21 6.40 -2.42
C TYR A 106 2.96 5.65 -1.12
N PHE A 107 1.77 5.86 -0.60
CA PHE A 107 1.32 5.32 0.67
C PHE A 107 -0.01 4.61 0.45
N VAL A 108 -0.09 3.33 0.84
CA VAL A 108 -1.37 2.61 0.86
C VAL A 108 -1.92 2.68 2.27
N ILE A 109 -3.13 3.22 2.38
CA ILE A 109 -3.76 3.50 3.66
C ILE A 109 -5.06 2.72 3.75
N ASP A 110 -5.35 2.16 4.93
CA ASP A 110 -6.64 1.63 5.29
C ASP A 110 -7.35 2.57 6.25
N THR A 111 -8.52 3.06 5.84
CA THR A 111 -9.40 3.88 6.64
C THR A 111 -10.45 3.02 7.30
N MET A 112 -10.45 3.00 8.61
CA MET A 112 -11.48 2.44 9.48
C MET A 112 -12.42 3.56 9.93
N LYS A 113 -13.51 3.23 10.63
CA LYS A 113 -14.53 4.20 11.06
C LYS A 113 -13.92 5.48 11.65
N ASP A 114 -12.98 5.36 12.60
CA ASP A 114 -12.45 6.50 13.35
C ASP A 114 -10.90 6.54 13.33
N SER A 115 -10.25 5.75 12.49
CA SER A 115 -8.80 5.65 12.45
C SER A 115 -8.27 5.34 11.05
N LYS A 116 -7.02 5.69 10.81
CA LYS A 116 -6.30 5.40 9.55
C LYS A 116 -4.97 4.76 9.87
N ILE A 117 -4.59 3.75 9.08
CA ILE A 117 -3.27 3.12 9.19
C ILE A 117 -2.60 3.03 7.82
N ILE A 118 -1.31 3.31 7.78
CA ILE A 118 -0.47 3.11 6.60
C ILE A 118 -0.11 1.64 6.55
N LEU A 119 -0.52 0.96 5.49
CA LEU A 119 -0.24 -0.46 5.28
C LEU A 119 1.08 -0.69 4.53
N TYR A 120 1.42 0.20 3.59
CA TYR A 120 2.59 0.07 2.73
C TYR A 120 3.11 1.44 2.29
N ILE A 121 4.43 1.56 2.20
CA ILE A 121 5.13 2.72 1.63
C ILE A 121 6.01 2.23 0.49
N GLY A 122 6.09 2.99 -0.61
CA GLY A 122 6.97 2.67 -1.71
C GLY A 122 7.38 3.90 -2.53
N GLU A 123 8.48 3.77 -3.27
CA GLU A 123 8.93 4.74 -4.23
C GLU A 123 8.65 4.29 -5.67
N THR A 124 8.55 5.24 -6.57
CA THR A 124 8.42 4.96 -8.00
C THR A 124 8.98 6.09 -8.85
N THR A 125 9.41 5.74 -10.06
CA THR A 125 9.72 6.70 -11.14
C THR A 125 8.50 6.98 -12.01
N SER A 126 7.47 6.10 -11.97
CA SER A 126 6.23 6.21 -12.74
C SER A 126 5.12 5.43 -12.01
N ALA A 127 4.22 6.16 -11.37
CA ALA A 127 3.12 5.60 -10.57
C ALA A 127 2.27 4.62 -11.37
N ASN A 128 1.93 4.99 -12.60
CA ASN A 128 1.08 4.24 -13.48
C ASN A 128 1.68 2.90 -13.89
N LYS A 129 2.93 2.88 -14.34
CA LYS A 129 3.64 1.64 -14.69
C LYS A 129 3.80 0.72 -13.49
N ARG A 130 4.12 1.29 -12.32
CA ARG A 130 4.31 0.53 -11.09
C ARG A 130 3.06 -0.23 -10.69
N TRP A 131 1.89 0.42 -10.76
CA TRP A 131 0.62 -0.17 -10.33
C TRP A 131 -0.08 -1.03 -11.40
N LYS A 132 0.28 -0.91 -12.68
CA LYS A 132 -0.16 -1.85 -13.73
C LYS A 132 0.55 -3.20 -13.62
N GLY A 133 1.82 -3.22 -13.21
CA GLY A 133 2.65 -4.41 -13.11
C GLY A 133 2.34 -5.29 -11.88
N TYR A 134 3.05 -6.42 -11.80
CA TYR A 134 3.05 -7.28 -10.62
C TYR A 134 3.69 -6.54 -9.43
N HIS A 135 3.09 -6.71 -8.25
CA HIS A 135 3.54 -6.08 -7.03
C HIS A 135 3.09 -6.90 -5.82
N ASP A 136 4.03 -7.36 -4.99
CA ASP A 136 3.74 -8.17 -3.79
C ASP A 136 2.70 -7.50 -2.87
N CYS A 137 2.76 -6.17 -2.74
CA CYS A 137 1.81 -5.40 -1.96
C CYS A 137 0.35 -5.65 -2.37
N LYS A 138 0.05 -5.87 -3.66
CA LYS A 138 -1.32 -6.16 -4.12
C LYS A 138 -1.84 -7.48 -3.57
N ASN A 139 -0.97 -8.50 -3.49
CA ASN A 139 -1.33 -9.80 -2.90
C ASN A 139 -1.60 -9.64 -1.40
N TYR A 140 -0.77 -8.89 -0.68
CA TYR A 140 -0.97 -8.62 0.75
C TYR A 140 -2.26 -7.85 1.01
N LEU A 141 -2.57 -6.87 0.18
CA LEU A 141 -3.82 -6.10 0.25
C LEU A 141 -5.04 -6.97 -0.04
N SER A 142 -4.96 -7.89 -1.02
CA SER A 142 -6.04 -8.84 -1.31
C SER A 142 -6.30 -9.76 -0.13
N ASN A 143 -5.25 -10.44 0.38
CA ASN A 143 -5.35 -11.32 1.54
C ASN A 143 -5.92 -10.60 2.77
N TYR A 144 -5.47 -9.38 3.01
CA TYR A 144 -5.97 -8.54 4.09
C TYR A 144 -7.45 -8.21 3.91
N LYS A 145 -7.85 -7.75 2.72
CA LYS A 145 -9.25 -7.42 2.39
C LYS A 145 -10.16 -8.63 2.55
N GLU A 146 -9.76 -9.80 2.05
CA GLU A 146 -10.51 -11.05 2.18
C GLU A 146 -10.69 -11.47 3.64
N THR A 147 -9.60 -11.35 4.43
CA THR A 147 -9.64 -11.66 5.86
C THR A 147 -10.57 -10.71 6.62
N LEU A 148 -10.56 -9.42 6.30
CA LEU A 148 -11.48 -8.46 6.90
C LEU A 148 -12.93 -8.75 6.54
N ALA A 149 -13.22 -9.01 5.27
CA ALA A 149 -14.56 -9.36 4.80
C ALA A 149 -15.09 -10.61 5.48
N SER A 150 -14.26 -11.65 5.61
CA SER A 150 -14.63 -12.92 6.30
C SER A 150 -14.90 -12.75 7.79
N ASN A 151 -14.46 -11.65 8.38
CA ASN A 151 -14.66 -11.30 9.79
C ASN A 151 -15.67 -10.14 10.00
N ASN A 152 -16.37 -9.71 8.94
CA ASN A 152 -17.32 -8.59 8.94
C ASN A 152 -16.68 -7.27 9.45
N LEU A 153 -15.39 -7.06 9.18
CA LEU A 153 -14.67 -5.86 9.55
C LEU A 153 -14.64 -4.88 8.36
N SER A 154 -15.01 -3.62 8.63
CA SER A 154 -14.96 -2.56 7.62
C SER A 154 -13.52 -2.16 7.30
N SER A 155 -13.28 -1.81 6.03
CA SER A 155 -12.01 -1.33 5.52
C SER A 155 -12.26 -0.52 4.25
N HIS A 156 -11.59 0.62 4.15
CA HIS A 156 -11.53 1.39 2.92
C HIS A 156 -10.08 1.68 2.59
N GLN A 157 -9.57 0.98 1.58
CA GLN A 157 -8.18 1.12 1.17
C GLN A 157 -8.05 2.15 0.06
N ASP A 158 -7.16 3.11 0.27
CA ASP A 158 -6.80 4.14 -0.70
C ASP A 158 -5.28 4.18 -0.92
N ILE A 159 -4.87 4.87 -1.99
CA ILE A 159 -3.47 5.17 -2.26
C ILE A 159 -3.27 6.68 -2.35
N ARG A 160 -2.16 7.17 -1.82
CA ARG A 160 -1.80 8.59 -1.82
C ARG A 160 -0.40 8.78 -2.34
N PHE A 161 -0.18 9.89 -3.04
CA PHE A 161 1.10 10.21 -3.64
C PHE A 161 1.65 11.52 -3.08
N PHE A 162 2.93 11.47 -2.69
CA PHE A 162 3.74 12.65 -2.43
C PHE A 162 4.67 12.86 -3.61
N LEU A 163 4.54 14.02 -4.28
CA LEU A 163 5.15 14.29 -5.59
C LEU A 163 6.44 15.09 -5.50
N ASP A 164 6.61 15.85 -4.41
CA ASP A 164 7.82 16.63 -4.17
C ASP A 164 8.93 15.72 -3.59
N VAL A 165 9.53 14.94 -4.48
CA VAL A 165 10.55 13.94 -4.12
C VAL A 165 11.82 14.14 -4.94
N PRO A 166 12.98 13.70 -4.42
CA PRO A 166 14.23 13.75 -5.18
C PRO A 166 14.09 13.02 -6.54
N LYS A 167 14.56 13.68 -7.61
CA LYS A 167 14.60 13.07 -8.95
C LYS A 167 15.57 11.90 -9.01
N GLU A 168 16.68 11.98 -8.25
CA GLU A 168 17.67 10.93 -8.16
C GLU A 168 17.09 9.70 -7.44
N VAL A 169 17.18 8.53 -8.07
CA VAL A 169 16.64 7.26 -7.54
C VAL A 169 17.27 6.90 -6.19
N LYS A 170 18.58 7.12 -6.03
CA LYS A 170 19.30 6.78 -4.79
C LYS A 170 18.80 7.62 -3.60
N LEU A 171 18.59 8.91 -3.79
CA LEU A 171 18.08 9.80 -2.75
C LEU A 171 16.61 9.47 -2.43
N ARG A 172 15.80 9.18 -3.46
CA ARG A 172 14.40 8.77 -3.28
C ARG A 172 14.26 7.45 -2.52
N ARG A 173 15.09 6.45 -2.81
CA ARG A 173 15.15 5.20 -2.04
C ARG A 173 15.62 5.42 -0.59
N LYS A 174 16.53 6.35 -0.36
CA LYS A 174 16.94 6.74 1.01
C LYS A 174 15.78 7.36 1.77
N LEU A 175 14.98 8.22 1.12
CA LEU A 175 13.76 8.79 1.69
C LEU A 175 12.72 7.69 1.99
N GLU A 176 12.48 6.76 1.04
CA GLU A 176 11.59 5.61 1.25
C GLU A 176 11.97 4.82 2.51
N GLN A 177 13.23 4.45 2.64
CA GLN A 177 13.74 3.73 3.81
C GLN A 177 13.50 4.47 5.11
N LYS A 178 13.78 5.78 5.15
CA LYS A 178 13.51 6.62 6.32
C LYS A 178 12.03 6.62 6.69
N LEU A 179 11.14 6.81 5.71
CA LEU A 179 9.69 6.79 5.94
C LEU A 179 9.20 5.41 6.40
N ILE A 180 9.72 4.31 5.87
CA ILE A 180 9.41 2.95 6.30
C ILE A 180 9.79 2.76 7.78
N TYR A 181 10.98 3.18 8.19
CA TYR A 181 11.43 3.06 9.58
C TYR A 181 10.72 4.01 10.55
N LEU A 182 10.26 5.14 10.07
CA LEU A 182 9.47 6.08 10.86
C LEU A 182 8.04 5.55 11.11
N TRP A 183 7.31 5.23 10.02
CA TRP A 183 5.89 4.87 10.08
C TRP A 183 5.63 3.39 10.36
N LEU A 184 6.62 2.53 10.18
CA LEU A 184 6.57 1.08 10.39
C LEU A 184 5.35 0.40 9.73
N PRO A 185 5.14 0.54 8.41
CA PRO A 185 3.99 -0.08 7.74
C PRO A 185 4.10 -1.62 7.77
N PRO A 186 2.99 -2.35 7.98
CA PRO A 186 3.04 -3.79 8.23
C PRO A 186 3.34 -4.64 6.98
N PHE A 187 3.22 -4.11 5.77
CA PHE A 187 3.42 -4.88 4.54
C PHE A 187 4.79 -4.65 3.88
N ASN A 188 5.60 -3.74 4.41
CA ASN A 188 6.98 -3.60 3.96
C ASN A 188 7.85 -4.72 4.54
N LYS A 189 8.80 -5.22 3.74
CA LYS A 189 9.69 -6.32 4.14
C LYS A 189 10.49 -6.01 5.40
N GLU A 190 10.91 -4.75 5.54
CA GLU A 190 11.71 -4.23 6.64
C GLU A 190 10.97 -4.24 7.98
N THR A 191 9.66 -4.15 7.96
CA THR A 191 8.86 -3.88 9.17
C THR A 191 7.78 -4.93 9.46
N ARG A 192 7.45 -5.82 8.51
CA ARG A 192 6.39 -6.81 8.66
C ARG A 192 6.55 -7.73 9.87
N ASN A 193 7.79 -8.13 10.19
CA ASN A 193 8.07 -9.01 11.32
C ASN A 193 7.79 -8.35 12.67
N ARG A 194 7.90 -7.00 12.76
CA ARG A 194 7.57 -6.25 13.97
C ARG A 194 6.11 -6.40 14.38
N TRP A 195 5.22 -6.55 13.43
CA TRP A 195 3.78 -6.64 13.65
C TRP A 195 3.25 -8.07 13.64
N SER A 196 4.12 -9.07 13.47
CA SER A 196 3.72 -10.48 13.29
C SER A 196 2.62 -10.61 12.22
N THR A 197 2.86 -9.96 11.06
CA THR A 197 1.88 -9.83 9.99
C THR A 197 1.65 -11.16 9.30
N THR A 198 0.42 -11.69 9.36
CA THR A 198 0.04 -12.97 8.74
C THR A 198 -0.32 -12.86 7.26
N PHE A 199 -0.59 -11.65 6.77
CA PHE A 199 -1.05 -11.38 5.39
C PHE A 199 0.07 -11.42 4.35
N THR A 200 1.33 -11.47 4.76
CA THR A 200 2.53 -11.44 3.92
C THR A 200 3.21 -12.80 3.77
N ASN A 201 2.64 -13.84 4.36
CA ASN A 201 3.15 -15.20 4.19
C ASN A 201 2.58 -15.77 2.88
N ASN A 202 3.48 -16.16 1.96
CA ASN A 202 3.18 -16.94 0.77
C ASN A 202 3.19 -18.42 1.11
#